data_692639806431ca388e228833299bbdfa
#
_entry.id   692639806431ca388e228833299bbdfa
#
_cell.length_a   1.000
_cell.length_b   1.000
_cell.length_c   1.000
_cell.angle_alpha   90.00
_cell.angle_beta   90.00
_cell.angle_gamma   90.00
#
_symmetry.space_group_name_H-M   'P 1'
#
loop_
_entity.id
_entity.type
_entity.pdbx_description
1 polymer ?
#
loop_
_entity_poly.entity_id
_entity_poly.type
_entity_poly.pdbx_seq_one_letter_code
_entity_poly.pdbx_strand_id
1 'polypeptide(L)'
;MIKIDFSDKKIRVETKTVSSIFKTPLKLSIQSHVTKNEIWSSQLNDGWWAEFPNNEMNDAVIMDKDDKVIAERKWDIIQDGNELYKSLYFYCLNIFNSGRIPKGIAVGTHDGLFGEWVPCVLEGVTEAILVEASQHQFEKLKESFDKFANVILVNSLITTDGKPVEFFEGGLGYTNSVVERVIKSWEKEEIKSTIKESVSITNLIDKSFDVTIDWLHTDVEGYDADLIKSIPVEKLPNMIIFEYENLESEKNSEMKEYLENLGYDLNYQKVSCVCLKTR
;
A
#
# COMPACT_ATOMS: atom_id res chain seq x y z
N MET A 1 32.17 14.30 -3.03
CA MET A 1 30.83 14.25 -3.69
C MET A 1 30.14 12.98 -3.20
N ILE A 2 28.90 13.11 -2.79
CA ILE A 2 28.06 11.97 -2.40
C ILE A 2 26.97 11.86 -3.46
N LYS A 3 26.81 10.72 -4.06
CA LYS A 3 25.81 10.42 -5.07
C LYS A 3 24.90 9.34 -4.54
N ILE A 4 23.60 9.58 -4.56
CA ILE A 4 22.57 8.61 -4.18
C ILE A 4 21.67 8.42 -5.40
N ASP A 5 21.68 7.23 -5.94
CA ASP A 5 20.83 6.83 -7.07
C ASP A 5 19.81 5.81 -6.58
N PHE A 6 18.55 6.04 -6.90
CA PHE A 6 17.48 5.06 -6.74
C PHE A 6 17.18 4.41 -8.09
N SER A 7 17.09 3.11 -8.10
CA SER A 7 16.57 2.33 -9.22
C SER A 7 15.45 1.42 -8.71
N ASP A 8 14.69 0.84 -9.62
CA ASP A 8 13.52 -0.01 -9.32
C ASP A 8 13.77 -1.15 -8.32
N LYS A 9 15.03 -1.52 -8.13
CA LYS A 9 15.39 -2.64 -7.27
C LYS A 9 16.53 -2.34 -6.30
N LYS A 10 17.17 -1.17 -6.38
CA LYS A 10 18.37 -0.87 -5.59
C LYS A 10 18.52 0.61 -5.28
N ILE A 11 18.97 0.89 -4.08
CA ILE A 11 19.53 2.19 -3.69
C ILE A 11 21.04 2.04 -3.78
N ARG A 12 21.68 2.85 -4.63
CA ARG A 12 23.14 2.87 -4.76
C ARG A 12 23.68 4.18 -4.21
N VAL A 13 24.64 4.05 -3.30
CA VAL A 13 25.33 5.20 -2.70
C VAL A 13 26.80 5.12 -3.02
N GLU A 14 27.36 6.18 -3.58
CA GLU A 14 28.79 6.33 -3.87
C GLU A 14 29.32 7.58 -3.18
N THR A 15 30.48 7.47 -2.54
CA THR A 15 31.17 8.58 -1.92
C THR A 15 32.51 8.84 -2.59
N LYS A 16 32.80 10.09 -2.93
CA LYS A 16 34.11 10.53 -3.39
C LYS A 16 34.54 11.72 -2.59
N THR A 17 35.72 11.65 -1.97
CA THR A 17 36.37 12.79 -1.30
C THR A 17 35.50 13.40 -0.19
N VAL A 18 34.93 12.57 0.68
CA VAL A 18 34.09 13.02 1.81
C VAL A 18 34.93 13.75 2.85
N SER A 19 36.09 13.23 3.20
CA SER A 19 36.98 13.74 4.24
C SER A 19 37.54 15.13 3.93
N SER A 20 37.66 15.49 2.66
CA SER A 20 38.18 16.84 2.28
C SER A 20 37.13 17.95 2.39
N ILE A 21 35.84 17.56 2.38
CA ILE A 21 34.72 18.49 2.43
C ILE A 21 34.15 18.62 3.85
N PHE A 22 34.07 17.49 4.55
CA PHE A 22 33.47 17.43 5.89
C PHE A 22 34.53 17.07 6.93
N LYS A 23 34.72 17.92 7.91
CA LYS A 23 35.68 17.74 9.01
C LYS A 23 35.23 16.73 10.07
N THR A 24 33.98 16.26 9.98
CA THR A 24 33.36 15.35 10.93
C THR A 24 32.90 14.08 10.20
N PRO A 25 32.89 12.92 10.86
CA PRO A 25 32.31 11.72 10.30
C PRO A 25 30.85 11.95 9.87
N LEU A 26 30.52 11.47 8.70
CA LEU A 26 29.14 11.44 8.20
C LEU A 26 28.55 10.05 8.36
N LYS A 27 27.28 10.00 8.68
CA LYS A 27 26.49 8.78 8.78
C LYS A 27 25.50 8.73 7.63
N LEU A 28 25.43 7.64 6.90
CA LEU A 28 24.32 7.32 6.04
C LEU A 28 23.30 6.49 6.84
N SER A 29 22.05 6.91 6.79
CA SER A 29 20.94 6.17 7.33
C SER A 29 19.94 5.85 6.22
N ILE A 30 19.51 4.62 6.12
CA ILE A 30 18.37 4.21 5.31
C ILE A 30 17.16 4.15 6.25
N GLN A 31 16.14 4.92 5.94
CA GLN A 31 14.95 5.07 6.77
C GLN A 31 13.70 4.71 5.97
N SER A 32 12.74 4.07 6.62
CA SER A 32 11.42 3.91 6.01
C SER A 32 10.82 5.28 5.69
N HIS A 33 10.36 5.46 4.46
CA HIS A 33 9.70 6.70 4.04
C HIS A 33 8.44 6.96 4.86
N VAL A 34 7.72 5.93 5.24
CA VAL A 34 6.47 6.00 6.00
C VAL A 34 6.73 6.26 7.48
N THR A 35 7.47 5.39 8.15
CA THR A 35 7.66 5.46 9.61
C THR A 35 8.77 6.38 10.05
N LYS A 36 9.69 6.71 9.13
CA LYS A 36 10.97 7.40 9.40
C LYS A 36 11.91 6.65 10.35
N ASN A 37 11.63 5.38 10.64
CA ASN A 37 12.51 4.55 11.43
C ASN A 37 13.76 4.19 10.65
N GLU A 38 14.91 4.20 11.32
CA GLU A 38 16.17 3.77 10.73
C GLU A 38 16.14 2.25 10.51
N ILE A 39 16.28 1.82 9.26
CA ILE A 39 16.35 0.42 8.87
C ILE A 39 17.80 -0.05 8.90
N TRP A 40 18.71 0.82 8.47
CA TRP A 40 20.13 0.55 8.40
C TRP A 40 20.95 1.83 8.45
N SER A 41 22.13 1.79 9.03
CA SER A 41 23.06 2.92 9.00
C SER A 41 24.53 2.51 9.02
N SER A 42 25.39 3.34 8.47
CA SER A 42 26.83 3.21 8.51
C SER A 42 27.55 4.54 8.41
N GLN A 43 28.79 4.59 8.87
CA GLN A 43 29.65 5.75 8.63
C GLN A 43 30.17 5.76 7.19
N LEU A 44 30.21 6.95 6.59
CA LEU A 44 30.70 7.16 5.23
C LEU A 44 32.20 7.47 5.25
N ASN A 45 32.97 6.73 4.45
CA ASN A 45 34.39 6.94 4.22
C ASN A 45 34.64 7.27 2.73
N ASP A 46 35.82 7.81 2.42
CA ASP A 46 36.22 8.07 1.04
C ASP A 46 36.25 6.79 0.21
N GLY A 47 35.67 6.88 -0.99
CA GLY A 47 35.62 5.74 -1.90
C GLY A 47 34.64 4.64 -1.49
N TRP A 48 33.87 4.87 -0.43
CA TRP A 48 32.84 3.92 0.00
C TRP A 48 31.69 3.85 -1.00
N TRP A 49 31.18 2.65 -1.22
CA TRP A 49 29.97 2.43 -1.98
C TRP A 49 29.17 1.27 -1.39
N ALA A 50 27.88 1.33 -1.53
CA ALA A 50 26.99 0.23 -1.17
C ALA A 50 25.75 0.22 -2.06
N GLU A 51 25.16 -0.94 -2.20
CA GLU A 51 23.87 -1.13 -2.82
C GLU A 51 22.93 -1.78 -1.80
N PHE A 52 21.71 -1.26 -1.71
CA PHE A 52 20.65 -1.79 -0.86
C PHE A 52 19.50 -2.24 -1.73
N PRO A 53 18.81 -3.33 -1.37
CA PRO A 53 17.54 -3.66 -1.99
C PRO A 53 16.56 -2.48 -1.81
N ASN A 54 15.96 -2.04 -2.89
CA ASN A 54 14.87 -1.06 -2.86
C ASN A 54 13.54 -1.81 -2.96
N ASN A 55 13.31 -2.69 -2.00
CA ASN A 55 12.09 -3.50 -1.95
C ASN A 55 10.95 -2.76 -1.23
N GLU A 56 11.28 -1.64 -0.58
CA GLU A 56 10.41 -0.86 0.28
C GLU A 56 10.61 0.64 -0.04
N MET A 57 9.64 1.44 0.36
CA MET A 57 9.74 2.90 0.25
C MET A 57 10.74 3.42 1.28
N ASN A 58 11.99 3.57 0.87
CA ASN A 58 13.07 3.98 1.76
C ASN A 58 13.69 5.31 1.35
N ASP A 59 13.90 6.18 2.33
CA ASP A 59 14.69 7.40 2.19
C ASP A 59 16.16 7.12 2.52
N ALA A 60 17.08 7.74 1.80
CA ALA A 60 18.49 7.76 2.16
C ALA A 60 18.84 9.12 2.77
N VAL A 61 19.28 9.13 4.02
CA VAL A 61 19.55 10.34 4.80
C VAL A 61 20.99 10.38 5.21
N ILE A 62 21.67 11.48 4.94
CA ILE A 62 23.06 11.72 5.38
C ILE A 62 23.05 12.72 6.52
N MET A 63 23.64 12.32 7.63
CA MET A 63 23.69 13.08 8.86
C MET A 63 25.13 13.33 9.32
N ASP A 64 25.35 14.42 10.04
CA ASP A 64 26.60 14.64 10.76
C ASP A 64 26.62 13.90 12.11
N LYS A 65 27.70 14.11 12.88
CA LYS A 65 27.89 13.49 14.20
C LYS A 65 26.83 13.88 15.25
N ASP A 66 26.10 14.95 15.01
CA ASP A 66 25.08 15.49 15.91
C ASP A 66 23.65 15.15 15.39
N ASP A 67 23.55 14.14 14.50
CA ASP A 67 22.33 13.65 13.81
C ASP A 67 21.59 14.75 13.00
N LYS A 68 22.31 15.81 12.62
CA LYS A 68 21.77 16.84 11.76
C LYS A 68 21.81 16.40 10.31
N VAL A 69 20.68 16.43 9.63
CA VAL A 69 20.58 16.09 8.21
C VAL A 69 21.35 17.10 7.36
N ILE A 70 22.33 16.59 6.59
CA ILE A 70 23.14 17.35 5.64
C ILE A 70 22.59 17.21 4.22
N ALA A 71 22.16 16.01 3.88
CA ALA A 71 21.54 15.69 2.59
C ALA A 71 20.55 14.55 2.77
N GLU A 72 19.51 14.59 1.99
CA GLU A 72 18.54 13.49 1.91
C GLU A 72 18.11 13.24 0.47
N ARG A 73 17.83 12.00 0.15
CA ARG A 73 17.13 11.57 -1.04
C ARG A 73 15.92 10.81 -0.59
N LYS A 74 14.76 11.41 -0.77
CA LYS A 74 13.48 10.76 -0.45
C LYS A 74 13.10 9.79 -1.55
N TRP A 75 12.39 8.75 -1.15
CA TRP A 75 11.69 7.89 -2.07
C TRP A 75 10.77 8.76 -2.97
N ASP A 76 10.79 8.50 -4.25
CA ASP A 76 10.05 9.29 -5.24
C ASP A 76 9.14 8.35 -6.05
N ILE A 77 7.85 8.48 -5.82
CA ILE A 77 6.79 7.73 -6.49
C ILE A 77 6.92 7.79 -8.02
N ILE A 78 7.30 8.95 -8.54
CA ILE A 78 7.37 9.19 -9.99
C ILE A 78 8.57 8.45 -10.60
N GLN A 79 9.65 8.27 -9.84
CA GLN A 79 10.88 7.60 -10.28
C GLN A 79 10.84 6.08 -10.06
N ASP A 80 9.92 5.60 -9.21
CA ASP A 80 9.78 4.19 -8.90
C ASP A 80 9.16 3.47 -10.08
N GLY A 81 9.47 3.38 -11.22
CA GLY A 81 8.99 2.60 -12.38
C GLY A 81 7.69 1.76 -12.22
N ASN A 82 7.08 1.74 -11.04
CA ASN A 82 5.87 1.01 -10.76
C ASN A 82 4.63 1.75 -11.28
N GLU A 83 4.16 1.36 -12.45
CA GLU A 83 2.98 1.95 -13.11
C GLU A 83 1.71 1.85 -12.25
N LEU A 84 1.65 0.86 -11.37
CA LEU A 84 0.51 0.60 -10.50
C LEU A 84 0.31 1.73 -9.48
N TYR A 85 1.37 2.12 -8.76
CA TYR A 85 1.34 3.26 -7.83
C TYR A 85 0.99 4.56 -8.55
N LYS A 86 1.52 4.74 -9.76
CA LYS A 86 1.27 5.93 -10.57
C LYS A 86 -0.20 6.07 -10.94
N SER A 87 -0.87 4.98 -11.26
CA SER A 87 -2.27 5.01 -11.73
C SER A 87 -3.20 5.66 -10.71
N LEU A 88 -3.19 5.19 -9.46
CA LEU A 88 -4.03 5.77 -8.40
C LEU A 88 -3.55 7.17 -8.01
N TYR A 89 -2.25 7.37 -7.90
CA TYR A 89 -1.70 8.67 -7.54
C TYR A 89 -2.11 9.77 -8.53
N PHE A 90 -1.93 9.56 -9.83
CA PHE A 90 -2.34 10.56 -10.84
C PHE A 90 -3.85 10.74 -10.91
N TYR A 91 -4.63 9.68 -10.70
CA TYR A 91 -6.07 9.80 -10.60
C TYR A 91 -6.46 10.72 -9.43
N CYS A 92 -5.94 10.47 -8.23
CA CYS A 92 -6.18 11.32 -7.06
C CYS A 92 -5.68 12.74 -7.27
N LEU A 93 -4.47 12.92 -7.83
CA LEU A 93 -3.87 14.22 -8.10
C LEU A 93 -4.72 15.06 -9.08
N ASN A 94 -5.29 14.46 -10.10
CA ASN A 94 -6.18 15.15 -11.03
C ASN A 94 -7.44 15.70 -10.34
N ILE A 95 -8.05 14.89 -9.47
CA ILE A 95 -9.21 15.33 -8.68
C ILE A 95 -8.80 16.44 -7.69
N PHE A 96 -7.67 16.23 -6.99
CA PHE A 96 -7.14 17.20 -6.04
C PHE A 96 -6.86 18.56 -6.69
N ASN A 97 -6.24 18.57 -7.86
CA ASN A 97 -5.96 19.78 -8.64
C ASN A 97 -7.23 20.46 -9.17
N SER A 98 -8.36 19.77 -9.22
CA SER A 98 -9.67 20.37 -9.53
C SER A 98 -10.31 21.10 -8.35
N GLY A 99 -9.65 21.09 -7.17
CA GLY A 99 -10.12 21.76 -5.96
C GLY A 99 -10.96 20.87 -5.04
N ARG A 100 -11.00 19.54 -5.28
CA ARG A 100 -11.71 18.57 -4.44
C ARG A 100 -10.74 17.52 -3.90
N ILE A 101 -10.87 17.16 -2.62
CA ILE A 101 -10.08 16.07 -2.05
C ILE A 101 -10.79 14.74 -2.39
N PRO A 102 -10.15 13.84 -3.15
CA PRO A 102 -10.71 12.52 -3.42
C PRO A 102 -10.78 11.69 -2.15
N LYS A 103 -11.75 10.79 -2.09
CA LYS A 103 -12.03 9.93 -0.94
C LYS A 103 -11.97 8.47 -1.35
N GLY A 104 -11.32 7.65 -0.54
CA GLY A 104 -11.20 6.25 -0.86
C GLY A 104 -11.11 5.30 0.32
N ILE A 105 -11.23 4.03 0.00
CA ILE A 105 -11.16 2.94 0.97
C ILE A 105 -10.15 1.92 0.48
N ALA A 106 -9.24 1.52 1.35
CA ALA A 106 -8.35 0.38 1.14
C ALA A 106 -8.69 -0.72 2.15
N VAL A 107 -8.95 -1.93 1.65
CA VAL A 107 -9.27 -3.11 2.46
C VAL A 107 -8.16 -4.15 2.28
N GLY A 108 -7.67 -4.71 3.38
CA GLY A 108 -6.51 -5.59 3.39
C GLY A 108 -5.19 -4.79 3.33
N THR A 109 -5.08 -3.78 4.19
CA THR A 109 -3.93 -2.85 4.13
C THR A 109 -2.68 -3.36 4.81
N HIS A 110 -2.77 -4.52 5.48
CA HIS A 110 -1.67 -5.13 6.20
C HIS A 110 -0.98 -4.13 7.14
N ASP A 111 0.36 -4.05 7.16
CA ASP A 111 1.14 -3.09 7.96
C ASP A 111 1.26 -1.69 7.32
N GLY A 112 0.69 -1.50 6.14
CA GLY A 112 0.69 -0.24 5.41
C GLY A 112 1.99 0.08 4.66
N LEU A 113 2.94 -0.84 4.59
CA LEU A 113 4.19 -0.61 3.87
C LEU A 113 4.04 -0.83 2.35
N PHE A 114 3.03 -1.59 1.96
CA PHE A 114 2.75 -1.93 0.56
C PHE A 114 1.31 -1.57 0.23
N GLY A 115 1.09 -1.03 -0.95
CA GLY A 115 -0.25 -0.70 -1.44
C GLY A 115 -0.23 0.52 -2.36
N GLU A 116 -1.01 0.46 -3.41
CA GLU A 116 -1.09 1.50 -4.44
C GLU A 116 -1.62 2.83 -3.89
N TRP A 117 -2.32 2.79 -2.77
CA TRP A 117 -2.88 3.93 -2.07
C TRP A 117 -1.85 4.70 -1.22
N VAL A 118 -0.75 4.06 -0.83
CA VAL A 118 0.24 4.64 0.09
C VAL A 118 0.77 5.99 -0.39
N PRO A 119 1.20 6.16 -1.64
CA PRO A 119 1.67 7.45 -2.13
C PRO A 119 0.62 8.55 -2.03
N CYS A 120 -0.64 8.24 -2.31
CA CYS A 120 -1.72 9.21 -2.25
C CYS A 120 -1.95 9.76 -0.85
N VAL A 121 -1.83 8.88 0.14
CA VAL A 121 -1.97 9.23 1.56
C VAL A 121 -0.77 10.04 2.05
N LEU A 122 0.45 9.60 1.73
CA LEU A 122 1.69 10.28 2.18
C LEU A 122 1.81 11.70 1.63
N GLU A 123 1.41 11.92 0.38
CA GLU A 123 1.42 13.23 -0.27
C GLU A 123 0.18 14.08 0.08
N GLY A 124 -0.76 13.54 0.84
CA GLY A 124 -1.97 14.25 1.26
C GLY A 124 -2.94 14.59 0.14
N VAL A 125 -2.88 13.87 -1.00
CA VAL A 125 -3.75 14.11 -2.15
C VAL A 125 -5.07 13.34 -2.09
N THR A 126 -5.33 12.63 -1.00
CA THR A 126 -6.58 11.89 -0.75
C THR A 126 -6.91 11.84 0.74
N GLU A 127 -8.19 11.71 1.07
CA GLU A 127 -8.63 11.17 2.37
C GLU A 127 -8.91 9.69 2.20
N ALA A 128 -8.45 8.86 3.14
CA ALA A 128 -8.55 7.42 3.04
C ALA A 128 -9.02 6.75 4.34
N ILE A 129 -9.79 5.67 4.18
CA ILE A 129 -10.06 4.71 5.24
C ILE A 129 -9.23 3.47 4.95
N LEU A 130 -8.37 3.11 5.90
CA LEU A 130 -7.48 1.96 5.81
C LEU A 130 -8.00 0.88 6.75
N VAL A 131 -8.29 -0.29 6.19
CA VAL A 131 -8.94 -1.39 6.91
C VAL A 131 -8.04 -2.61 6.92
N GLU A 132 -7.78 -3.11 8.13
CA GLU A 132 -7.01 -4.34 8.35
C GLU A 132 -7.72 -5.26 9.34
N ALA A 133 -7.87 -6.53 8.99
CA ALA A 133 -8.59 -7.53 9.79
C ALA A 133 -7.71 -8.17 10.88
N SER A 134 -6.41 -8.39 10.61
CA SER A 134 -5.48 -8.94 11.59
C SER A 134 -5.12 -7.89 12.64
N GLN A 135 -5.38 -8.17 13.91
CA GLN A 135 -5.02 -7.25 15.00
C GLN A 135 -3.51 -6.95 15.01
N HIS A 136 -2.68 -7.96 14.75
CA HIS A 136 -1.24 -7.81 14.74
C HIS A 136 -0.76 -6.85 13.63
N GLN A 137 -1.31 -6.98 12.43
CA GLN A 137 -0.94 -6.10 11.32
C GLN A 137 -1.55 -4.71 11.49
N PHE A 138 -2.75 -4.62 12.06
CA PHE A 138 -3.39 -3.34 12.36
C PHE A 138 -2.58 -2.49 13.34
N GLU A 139 -1.95 -3.07 14.36
CA GLU A 139 -1.09 -2.30 15.28
C GLU A 139 0.11 -1.70 14.53
N LYS A 140 0.72 -2.43 13.60
CA LYS A 140 1.80 -1.90 12.75
C LYS A 140 1.29 -0.81 11.80
N LEU A 141 0.13 -1.02 11.17
CA LEU A 141 -0.53 -0.02 10.35
C LEU A 141 -0.75 1.28 11.14
N LYS A 142 -1.23 1.14 12.39
CA LYS A 142 -1.44 2.26 13.30
C LYS A 142 -0.15 3.00 13.63
N GLU A 143 0.93 2.28 13.96
CA GLU A 143 2.24 2.89 14.19
C GLU A 143 2.70 3.74 12.98
N SER A 144 2.41 3.27 11.77
CA SER A 144 2.81 3.95 10.54
C SER A 144 1.93 5.17 10.21
N PHE A 145 0.61 5.06 10.37
CA PHE A 145 -0.36 6.00 9.79
C PHE A 145 -1.19 6.83 10.78
N ASP A 146 -1.20 6.54 12.09
CA ASP A 146 -2.02 7.27 13.08
C ASP A 146 -1.71 8.79 13.15
N LYS A 147 -0.55 9.18 12.68
CA LYS A 147 -0.12 10.58 12.62
C LYS A 147 -0.67 11.39 11.43
N PHE A 148 -1.28 10.74 10.45
CA PHE A 148 -1.78 11.39 9.23
C PHE A 148 -3.24 11.79 9.42
N ALA A 149 -3.53 13.10 9.36
CA ALA A 149 -4.88 13.64 9.57
C ALA A 149 -5.88 13.28 8.46
N ASN A 150 -5.39 12.86 7.29
CA ASN A 150 -6.18 12.45 6.14
C ASN A 150 -6.50 10.95 6.12
N VAL A 151 -6.26 10.24 7.23
CA VAL A 151 -6.47 8.79 7.35
C VAL A 151 -7.39 8.46 8.51
N ILE A 152 -8.29 7.51 8.28
CA ILE A 152 -9.07 6.83 9.31
C ILE A 152 -8.65 5.37 9.31
N LEU A 153 -8.23 4.84 10.46
CA LEU A 153 -7.80 3.46 10.62
C LEU A 153 -8.94 2.62 11.20
N VAL A 154 -9.21 1.47 10.60
CA VAL A 154 -10.30 0.57 11.01
C VAL A 154 -9.76 -0.85 11.16
N ASN A 155 -9.80 -1.40 12.37
CA ASN A 155 -9.54 -2.82 12.59
C ASN A 155 -10.85 -3.61 12.48
N SER A 156 -11.10 -4.17 11.31
CA SER A 156 -12.30 -4.96 11.05
C SER A 156 -12.10 -5.94 9.90
N LEU A 157 -12.74 -7.09 9.99
CA LEU A 157 -12.89 -7.97 8.85
C LEU A 157 -14.04 -7.46 7.96
N ILE A 158 -13.79 -7.37 6.66
CA ILE A 158 -14.80 -6.92 5.69
C ILE A 158 -15.28 -8.12 4.88
N THR A 159 -16.61 -8.27 4.78
CA THR A 159 -17.27 -9.34 4.04
C THR A 159 -18.38 -8.80 3.15
N THR A 160 -19.02 -9.67 2.39
CA THR A 160 -20.14 -9.30 1.51
C THR A 160 -21.40 -8.94 2.30
N ASP A 161 -21.67 -9.62 3.42
CA ASP A 161 -22.95 -9.51 4.16
C ASP A 161 -22.82 -9.08 5.62
N GLY A 162 -21.58 -8.96 6.13
CA GLY A 162 -21.30 -8.52 7.50
C GLY A 162 -21.61 -9.56 8.57
N LYS A 163 -21.68 -10.85 8.21
CA LYS A 163 -21.88 -11.92 9.19
C LYS A 163 -20.56 -12.47 9.70
N PRO A 164 -20.56 -13.07 10.89
CA PRO A 164 -19.40 -13.81 11.38
C PRO A 164 -18.95 -14.87 10.38
N VAL A 165 -17.64 -14.94 10.12
CA VAL A 165 -17.05 -15.87 9.17
C VAL A 165 -15.75 -16.45 9.72
N GLU A 166 -15.39 -17.63 9.25
CA GLU A 166 -14.10 -18.22 9.57
C GLU A 166 -12.99 -17.45 8.84
N PHE A 167 -12.02 -16.98 9.62
CA PHE A 167 -10.88 -16.20 9.16
C PHE A 167 -9.60 -16.99 9.45
N PHE A 168 -8.79 -17.18 8.44
CA PHE A 168 -7.57 -17.97 8.47
C PHE A 168 -6.36 -17.03 8.54
N GLU A 169 -5.50 -17.24 9.53
CA GLU A 169 -4.28 -16.46 9.72
C GLU A 169 -3.06 -17.36 9.51
N GLY A 170 -2.17 -16.97 8.58
CA GLY A 170 -0.92 -17.65 8.31
C GLY A 170 0.12 -17.40 9.41
N GLY A 171 1.04 -18.36 9.61
CA GLY A 171 2.01 -18.33 10.71
C GLY A 171 2.95 -17.12 10.69
N LEU A 172 3.28 -16.59 9.51
CA LEU A 172 4.09 -15.39 9.35
C LEU A 172 3.28 -14.10 9.38
N GLY A 173 1.93 -14.18 9.38
CA GLY A 173 1.02 -13.04 9.43
C GLY A 173 0.99 -12.18 8.17
N TYR A 174 1.61 -12.62 7.07
CA TYR A 174 1.60 -11.89 5.80
C TYR A 174 0.39 -12.25 4.92
N THR A 175 -0.13 -13.46 5.03
CA THR A 175 -1.27 -13.95 4.29
C THR A 175 -2.40 -14.26 5.25
N ASN A 176 -3.49 -13.51 5.16
CA ASN A 176 -4.68 -13.72 5.97
C ASN A 176 -5.92 -13.62 5.08
N SER A 177 -6.83 -14.57 5.15
CA SER A 177 -8.00 -14.61 4.27
C SER A 177 -9.19 -15.31 4.89
N VAL A 178 -10.38 -15.09 4.33
CA VAL A 178 -11.56 -15.94 4.52
C VAL A 178 -11.55 -17.13 3.55
N VAL A 179 -10.58 -17.20 2.64
CA VAL A 179 -10.44 -18.27 1.64
C VAL A 179 -9.32 -19.23 2.04
N GLU A 180 -9.67 -20.30 2.74
CA GLU A 180 -8.72 -21.28 3.28
C GLU A 180 -7.70 -21.80 2.24
N ARG A 181 -8.13 -22.06 0.99
CA ARG A 181 -7.25 -22.58 -0.04
C ARG A 181 -6.06 -21.64 -0.36
N VAL A 182 -6.28 -20.32 -0.29
CA VAL A 182 -5.23 -19.33 -0.56
C VAL A 182 -4.17 -19.44 0.51
N ILE A 183 -4.57 -19.45 1.78
CA ILE A 183 -3.61 -19.57 2.88
C ILE A 183 -2.83 -20.88 2.79
N LYS A 184 -3.51 -22.00 2.48
CA LYS A 184 -2.85 -23.31 2.29
C LYS A 184 -1.85 -23.35 1.12
N SER A 185 -1.99 -22.47 0.14
CA SER A 185 -1.05 -22.42 -0.99
C SER A 185 0.26 -21.70 -0.63
N TRP A 186 0.22 -20.76 0.31
CA TRP A 186 1.36 -19.95 0.73
C TRP A 186 2.03 -20.49 1.99
N GLU A 187 1.24 -20.98 2.96
CA GLU A 187 1.73 -21.39 4.26
C GLU A 187 2.03 -22.89 4.32
N LYS A 188 3.23 -23.21 4.81
CA LYS A 188 3.66 -24.59 5.11
C LYS A 188 3.53 -24.92 6.60
N GLU A 189 3.28 -23.91 7.43
CA GLU A 189 3.14 -24.00 8.88
C GLU A 189 1.68 -24.14 9.29
N GLU A 190 1.44 -24.23 10.61
CA GLU A 190 0.10 -24.38 11.17
C GLU A 190 -0.73 -23.12 10.88
N ILE A 191 -1.83 -23.30 10.15
CA ILE A 191 -2.82 -22.27 9.88
C ILE A 191 -3.75 -22.20 11.07
N LYS A 192 -3.94 -21.01 11.64
CA LYS A 192 -4.92 -20.76 12.69
C LYS A 192 -6.20 -20.26 12.06
N SER A 193 -7.34 -20.81 12.49
CA SER A 193 -8.63 -20.28 12.10
C SER A 193 -9.43 -19.84 13.31
N THR A 194 -10.17 -18.75 13.16
CA THR A 194 -11.06 -18.21 14.19
C THR A 194 -12.32 -17.66 13.54
N ILE A 195 -13.47 -17.79 14.23
CA ILE A 195 -14.67 -17.08 13.79
C ILE A 195 -14.52 -15.62 14.21
N LYS A 196 -14.54 -14.72 13.22
CA LYS A 196 -14.47 -13.28 13.44
C LYS A 196 -15.78 -12.59 13.07
N GLU A 197 -16.17 -11.63 13.87
CA GLU A 197 -17.21 -10.65 13.50
C GLU A 197 -16.73 -9.85 12.29
N SER A 198 -17.66 -9.49 11.42
CA SER A 198 -17.35 -8.73 10.22
C SER A 198 -18.29 -7.57 9.99
N VAL A 199 -17.92 -6.69 9.08
CA VAL A 199 -18.75 -5.59 8.58
C VAL A 199 -18.91 -5.79 7.08
N SER A 200 -20.12 -5.58 6.53
CA SER A 200 -20.27 -5.65 5.08
C SER A 200 -19.57 -4.44 4.41
N ILE A 201 -19.01 -4.67 3.23
CA ILE A 201 -18.37 -3.60 2.45
C ILE A 201 -19.35 -2.45 2.17
N THR A 202 -20.62 -2.75 1.92
CA THR A 202 -21.65 -1.74 1.72
C THR A 202 -21.86 -0.89 2.97
N ASN A 203 -21.92 -1.51 4.16
CA ASN A 203 -22.04 -0.77 5.42
C ASN A 203 -20.81 0.08 5.71
N LEU A 204 -19.61 -0.41 5.35
CA LEU A 204 -18.38 0.38 5.47
C LEU A 204 -18.47 1.63 4.59
N ILE A 205 -18.85 1.49 3.30
CA ILE A 205 -19.00 2.60 2.37
C ILE A 205 -20.05 3.62 2.91
N ASP A 206 -21.20 3.14 3.35
CA ASP A 206 -22.31 4.00 3.82
C ASP A 206 -21.97 4.81 5.07
N LYS A 207 -21.08 4.30 5.92
CA LYS A 207 -20.70 4.95 7.17
C LYS A 207 -19.40 5.76 7.06
N SER A 208 -18.68 5.64 5.96
CA SER A 208 -17.34 6.15 5.83
C SER A 208 -17.26 7.63 5.49
N PHE A 209 -18.08 8.04 4.54
CA PHE A 209 -18.11 9.42 4.06
C PHE A 209 -19.55 9.82 3.75
N ASP A 210 -19.89 11.10 3.93
CA ASP A 210 -21.20 11.66 3.55
C ASP A 210 -21.41 11.77 2.02
N VAL A 211 -20.46 11.24 1.25
CA VAL A 211 -20.42 11.30 -0.22
C VAL A 211 -19.95 9.97 -0.79
N THR A 212 -20.13 9.77 -2.09
CA THR A 212 -19.56 8.62 -2.80
C THR A 212 -18.05 8.61 -2.75
N ILE A 213 -17.46 7.42 -2.62
CA ILE A 213 -16.00 7.23 -2.69
C ILE A 213 -15.52 7.37 -4.15
N ASP A 214 -14.31 7.87 -4.33
CA ASP A 214 -13.67 8.03 -5.64
C ASP A 214 -12.89 6.80 -6.08
N TRP A 215 -12.32 6.10 -5.09
CA TRP A 215 -11.54 4.89 -5.33
C TRP A 215 -11.73 3.83 -4.25
N LEU A 216 -11.59 2.58 -4.65
CA LEU A 216 -11.57 1.40 -3.80
C LEU A 216 -10.34 0.56 -4.14
N HIS A 217 -9.59 0.18 -3.14
CA HIS A 217 -8.52 -0.79 -3.24
C HIS A 217 -8.87 -2.00 -2.39
N THR A 218 -8.77 -3.20 -2.94
CA THR A 218 -8.93 -4.45 -2.19
C THR A 218 -7.74 -5.37 -2.44
N ASP A 219 -7.24 -5.94 -1.36
CA ASP A 219 -6.20 -6.96 -1.33
C ASP A 219 -6.54 -7.89 -0.16
N VAL A 220 -7.48 -8.79 -0.42
CA VAL A 220 -8.09 -9.68 0.60
C VAL A 220 -7.89 -11.16 0.28
N GLU A 221 -6.81 -11.42 -0.44
CA GLU A 221 -6.27 -12.75 -0.65
C GLU A 221 -7.31 -13.73 -1.22
N GLY A 222 -7.84 -13.36 -2.41
CA GLY A 222 -8.74 -14.20 -3.19
C GLY A 222 -10.24 -14.04 -2.89
N TYR A 223 -10.63 -13.10 -2.03
CA TYR A 223 -12.03 -12.75 -1.76
C TYR A 223 -12.48 -11.47 -2.47
N ASP A 224 -11.59 -10.83 -3.22
CA ASP A 224 -11.76 -9.54 -3.88
C ASP A 224 -12.97 -9.47 -4.80
N ALA A 225 -13.12 -10.46 -5.68
CA ALA A 225 -14.21 -10.50 -6.64
C ALA A 225 -15.58 -10.59 -5.96
N ASP A 226 -15.71 -11.42 -4.93
CA ASP A 226 -16.96 -11.59 -4.19
C ASP A 226 -17.29 -10.28 -3.46
N LEU A 227 -16.29 -9.63 -2.87
CA LEU A 227 -16.44 -8.39 -2.14
C LEU A 227 -16.92 -7.26 -3.07
N ILE A 228 -16.25 -7.05 -4.20
CA ILE A 228 -16.59 -5.98 -5.15
C ILE A 228 -17.97 -6.21 -5.78
N LYS A 229 -18.30 -7.45 -6.18
CA LYS A 229 -19.61 -7.79 -6.74
C LYS A 229 -20.77 -7.59 -5.74
N SER A 230 -20.50 -7.59 -4.44
CA SER A 230 -21.51 -7.34 -3.40
C SER A 230 -21.86 -5.86 -3.20
N ILE A 231 -21.06 -4.94 -3.77
CA ILE A 231 -21.32 -3.51 -3.69
C ILE A 231 -22.44 -3.14 -4.69
N PRO A 232 -23.51 -2.42 -4.27
CA PRO A 232 -24.49 -1.89 -5.20
C PRO A 232 -23.83 -1.08 -6.30
N VAL A 233 -24.26 -1.26 -7.55
CA VAL A 233 -23.62 -0.67 -8.75
C VAL A 233 -23.50 0.85 -8.65
N GLU A 234 -24.52 1.51 -8.08
CA GLU A 234 -24.56 2.96 -7.88
C GLU A 234 -23.55 3.47 -6.83
N LYS A 235 -22.97 2.57 -6.04
CA LYS A 235 -21.96 2.90 -5.02
C LYS A 235 -20.54 2.53 -5.45
N LEU A 236 -20.39 1.86 -6.58
CA LEU A 236 -19.07 1.54 -7.11
C LEU A 236 -18.32 2.82 -7.50
N PRO A 237 -17.08 3.02 -7.04
CA PRO A 237 -16.28 4.20 -7.37
C PRO A 237 -15.83 4.19 -8.83
N ASN A 238 -15.37 5.34 -9.32
CA ASN A 238 -14.83 5.41 -10.68
C ASN A 238 -13.49 4.69 -10.84
N MET A 239 -12.74 4.48 -9.76
CA MET A 239 -11.49 3.72 -9.79
C MET A 239 -11.55 2.57 -8.79
N ILE A 240 -11.27 1.36 -9.28
CA ILE A 240 -11.16 0.14 -8.47
C ILE A 240 -9.80 -0.48 -8.75
N ILE A 241 -9.11 -0.87 -7.70
CA ILE A 241 -7.89 -1.68 -7.78
C ILE A 241 -8.12 -2.92 -6.94
N PHE A 242 -7.86 -4.09 -7.49
CA PHE A 242 -8.04 -5.35 -6.76
C PHE A 242 -6.94 -6.36 -7.08
N GLU A 243 -6.59 -7.20 -6.11
CA GLU A 243 -5.69 -8.31 -6.33
C GLU A 243 -6.41 -9.41 -7.13
N TYR A 244 -5.78 -9.87 -8.23
CA TYR A 244 -6.35 -10.95 -9.05
C TYR A 244 -5.53 -12.24 -9.03
N GLU A 245 -4.30 -12.21 -8.51
CA GLU A 245 -3.38 -13.36 -8.52
C GLU A 245 -3.97 -14.56 -7.76
N ASN A 246 -4.63 -14.30 -6.65
CA ASN A 246 -5.25 -15.31 -5.80
C ASN A 246 -6.69 -15.68 -6.21
N LEU A 247 -7.23 -15.08 -7.28
CA LEU A 247 -8.53 -15.46 -7.84
C LEU A 247 -8.42 -16.74 -8.68
N GLU A 248 -9.45 -17.58 -8.65
CA GLU A 248 -9.60 -18.67 -9.59
C GLU A 248 -9.85 -18.12 -11.00
N SER A 249 -9.32 -18.79 -12.03
CA SER A 249 -9.42 -18.34 -13.43
C SER A 249 -10.86 -18.03 -13.87
N GLU A 250 -11.83 -18.83 -13.41
CA GLU A 250 -13.24 -18.61 -13.69
C GLU A 250 -13.75 -17.32 -13.04
N LYS A 251 -13.49 -17.14 -11.74
CA LYS A 251 -13.84 -15.91 -11.02
C LYS A 251 -13.20 -14.67 -11.62
N ASN A 252 -11.94 -14.77 -12.06
CA ASN A 252 -11.25 -13.65 -12.70
C ASN A 252 -11.91 -13.28 -14.04
N SER A 253 -12.29 -14.30 -14.84
CA SER A 253 -13.00 -14.08 -16.11
C SER A 253 -14.38 -13.46 -15.90
N GLU A 254 -15.13 -13.94 -14.91
CA GLU A 254 -16.41 -13.34 -14.53
C GLU A 254 -16.29 -11.92 -14.01
N MET A 255 -15.23 -11.63 -13.23
CA MET A 255 -14.98 -10.30 -12.70
C MET A 255 -14.65 -9.31 -13.82
N LYS A 256 -13.85 -9.76 -14.80
CA LYS A 256 -13.55 -8.98 -15.99
C LYS A 256 -14.83 -8.62 -16.75
N GLU A 257 -15.66 -9.63 -17.09
CA GLU A 257 -16.93 -9.40 -17.81
C GLU A 257 -17.87 -8.48 -17.02
N TYR A 258 -17.97 -8.68 -15.70
CA TYR A 258 -18.79 -7.84 -14.82
C TYR A 258 -18.40 -6.36 -14.89
N LEU A 259 -17.10 -6.04 -14.73
CA LEU A 259 -16.62 -4.66 -14.72
C LEU A 259 -16.67 -4.02 -16.11
N GLU A 260 -16.32 -4.76 -17.18
CA GLU A 260 -16.44 -4.27 -18.55
C GLU A 260 -17.90 -3.92 -18.90
N ASN A 261 -18.87 -4.73 -18.49
CA ASN A 261 -20.30 -4.46 -18.68
C ASN A 261 -20.78 -3.23 -17.91
N LEU A 262 -20.12 -2.84 -16.82
CA LEU A 262 -20.37 -1.61 -16.07
C LEU A 262 -19.62 -0.39 -16.60
N GLY A 263 -18.87 -0.53 -17.68
CA GLY A 263 -18.14 0.54 -18.35
C GLY A 263 -16.77 0.85 -17.80
N TYR A 264 -16.13 -0.11 -17.12
CA TYR A 264 -14.75 0.02 -16.70
C TYR A 264 -13.79 -0.49 -17.79
N ASP A 265 -12.70 0.24 -18.00
CA ASP A 265 -11.52 -0.24 -18.70
C ASP A 265 -10.58 -0.89 -17.68
N LEU A 266 -10.09 -2.10 -17.99
CA LEU A 266 -9.25 -2.91 -17.10
C LEU A 266 -7.81 -2.96 -17.59
N ASN A 267 -6.88 -2.73 -16.67
CA ASN A 267 -5.44 -2.84 -16.90
C ASN A 267 -4.82 -3.79 -15.85
N TYR A 268 -4.44 -4.98 -16.29
CA TYR A 268 -3.80 -5.99 -15.45
C TYR A 268 -2.30 -5.71 -15.33
N GLN A 269 -1.82 -5.55 -14.11
CA GLN A 269 -0.44 -5.21 -13.78
C GLN A 269 0.08 -6.09 -12.64
N LYS A 270 1.13 -6.87 -12.89
CA LYS A 270 1.72 -7.79 -11.90
C LYS A 270 0.65 -8.66 -11.22
N VAL A 271 0.27 -8.33 -10.00
CA VAL A 271 -0.70 -9.05 -9.15
C VAL A 271 -2.06 -8.36 -9.06
N SER A 272 -2.15 -7.07 -9.41
CA SER A 272 -3.34 -6.25 -9.27
C SER A 272 -3.93 -5.82 -10.61
N CYS A 273 -5.23 -5.61 -10.65
CA CYS A 273 -5.96 -5.04 -11.78
C CYS A 273 -6.45 -3.64 -11.44
N VAL A 274 -6.09 -2.68 -12.28
CA VAL A 274 -6.56 -1.29 -12.21
C VAL A 274 -7.74 -1.12 -13.14
N CYS A 275 -8.88 -0.70 -12.60
CA CYS A 275 -10.13 -0.52 -13.33
C CYS A 275 -10.56 0.95 -13.25
N LEU A 276 -10.74 1.58 -14.39
CA LEU A 276 -11.19 2.98 -14.48
C LEU A 276 -12.50 3.06 -15.25
N LYS A 277 -13.53 3.66 -14.64
CA LYS A 277 -14.84 3.86 -15.29
C LYS A 277 -14.71 4.96 -16.35
N THR A 278 -15.01 4.60 -17.59
CA THR A 278 -14.84 5.47 -18.77
C THR A 278 -16.16 5.79 -19.48
N ARG A 279 -17.25 5.11 -19.09
CA ARG A 279 -18.59 5.27 -19.73
C ARG A 279 -19.70 5.41 -18.70
#